data_3a31823cfebdbeb67714710a9185161e
#
_entry.id   3a31823cfebdbeb67714710a9185161e
#
_cell.length_a   1.000
_cell.length_b   1.000
_cell.length_c   1.000
_cell.angle_alpha   90.00
_cell.angle_beta   90.00
_cell.angle_gamma   90.00
#
_symmetry.space_group_name_H-M   'P 1'
#
loop_
_entity.id
_entity.type
_entity.pdbx_description
1 polymer ?
#
loop_
_entity_poly.entity_id
_entity_poly.type
_entity_poly.pdbx_seq_one_letter_code
_entity_poly.pdbx_strand_id
1 'polypeptide(L)'
;MKILISQMKPYLGNVEKNLQKIISDTEEGIKEKCDIVVFPELSLNGTLLEDLIYETAVLKVPKKLLELSREITVIFGAVKEEKNKYYNCAFCLEDGNVIGEHKKVFLSKSNGGSEARYFTRGKNIKTFKSKNGILGITLGEECLNPLVNGVLSADGAEIIFNLINESAVSSEENSLYETASIAGSLYNKNFAVTVNRVGTEDGVVFAGGSFAVSPYGKIIEKIEKFNEKLSIINVELKDIKKAYCISEYDNENNLEIIKKELERVMEKN
;
A
#
# COMPACT_ATOMS: atom_id res chain seq x y z
N MET A 1 8.77 -11.03 12.69
CA MET A 1 8.35 -11.06 11.28
C MET A 1 9.27 -10.17 10.46
N LYS A 2 9.73 -10.65 9.32
CA LYS A 2 10.57 -9.89 8.38
C LYS A 2 9.74 -9.44 7.18
N ILE A 3 9.84 -8.17 6.81
CA ILE A 3 9.17 -7.61 5.62
C ILE A 3 10.24 -7.07 4.69
N LEU A 4 10.22 -7.51 3.42
CA LEU A 4 11.04 -6.95 2.35
C LEU A 4 10.28 -5.82 1.66
N ILE A 5 10.83 -4.63 1.68
CA ILE A 5 10.36 -3.45 0.95
C ILE A 5 11.11 -3.39 -0.38
N SER A 6 10.40 -3.45 -1.50
CA SER A 6 10.97 -3.25 -2.82
C SER A 6 10.69 -1.83 -3.33
N GLN A 7 11.68 -0.95 -3.18
CA GLN A 7 11.68 0.36 -3.84
C GLN A 7 12.19 0.21 -5.27
N MET A 8 11.31 -0.23 -6.16
CA MET A 8 11.65 -0.55 -7.54
C MET A 8 11.38 0.60 -8.51
N LYS A 9 11.95 0.47 -9.72
CA LYS A 9 11.65 1.31 -10.89
C LYS A 9 10.79 0.52 -11.88
N PRO A 10 9.47 0.68 -11.88
CA PRO A 10 8.62 0.09 -12.91
C PRO A 10 8.90 0.70 -14.29
N TYR A 11 8.74 -0.10 -15.34
CA TYR A 11 8.77 0.34 -16.73
C TYR A 11 7.35 0.61 -17.19
N LEU A 12 7.07 1.83 -17.65
CA LEU A 12 5.74 2.24 -18.12
C LEU A 12 5.22 1.31 -19.23
N GLY A 13 4.05 0.70 -18.99
CA GLY A 13 3.37 -0.21 -19.92
C GLY A 13 4.07 -1.56 -20.14
N ASN A 14 5.25 -1.83 -19.58
CA ASN A 14 5.97 -3.07 -19.82
C ASN A 14 5.71 -4.10 -18.71
N VAL A 15 4.53 -4.72 -18.77
CA VAL A 15 4.08 -5.71 -17.76
C VAL A 15 5.06 -6.88 -17.60
N GLU A 16 5.66 -7.35 -18.71
CA GLU A 16 6.57 -8.50 -18.65
C GLU A 16 7.85 -8.19 -17.86
N LYS A 17 8.52 -7.06 -18.17
CA LYS A 17 9.71 -6.64 -17.43
C LYS A 17 9.41 -6.36 -15.96
N ASN A 18 8.29 -5.71 -15.69
CA ASN A 18 7.87 -5.42 -14.32
C ASN A 18 7.58 -6.71 -13.56
N LEU A 19 6.90 -7.67 -14.19
CA LEU A 19 6.64 -8.98 -13.60
C LEU A 19 7.94 -9.72 -13.28
N GLN A 20 8.91 -9.73 -14.20
CA GLN A 20 10.22 -10.33 -13.96
C GLN A 20 10.95 -9.69 -12.76
N LYS A 21 10.86 -8.37 -12.63
CA LYS A 21 11.44 -7.65 -11.48
C LYS A 21 10.73 -8.04 -10.18
N ILE A 22 9.39 -8.08 -10.18
CA ILE A 22 8.59 -8.50 -9.02
C ILE A 22 8.93 -9.94 -8.62
N ILE A 23 9.07 -10.84 -9.60
CA ILE A 23 9.49 -12.23 -9.36
C ILE A 23 10.88 -12.27 -8.73
N SER A 24 11.87 -11.61 -9.33
CA SER A 24 13.25 -11.60 -8.83
C SER A 24 13.34 -11.04 -7.39
N ASP A 25 12.65 -9.96 -7.09
CA ASP A 25 12.67 -9.37 -5.74
C ASP A 25 11.92 -10.27 -4.73
N THR A 26 10.88 -10.98 -5.19
CA THR A 26 10.17 -11.97 -4.37
C THR A 26 11.06 -13.16 -4.05
N GLU A 27 11.80 -13.68 -5.04
CA GLU A 27 12.77 -14.76 -4.86
C GLU A 27 13.91 -14.38 -3.91
N GLU A 28 14.37 -13.12 -3.96
CA GLU A 28 15.33 -12.62 -2.98
C GLU A 28 14.72 -12.56 -1.57
N GLY A 29 13.44 -12.14 -1.44
CA GLY A 29 12.71 -12.17 -0.17
C GLY A 29 12.62 -13.58 0.43
N ILE A 30 12.35 -14.59 -0.41
CA ILE A 30 12.31 -15.99 0.00
C ILE A 30 13.70 -16.44 0.50
N LYS A 31 14.75 -16.14 -0.25
CA LYS A 31 16.15 -16.47 0.09
C LYS A 31 16.56 -15.84 1.43
N GLU A 32 16.15 -14.58 1.69
CA GLU A 32 16.39 -13.87 2.94
C GLU A 32 15.44 -14.28 4.08
N LYS A 33 14.55 -15.25 3.83
CA LYS A 33 13.54 -15.76 4.77
C LYS A 33 12.64 -14.63 5.30
N CYS A 34 12.17 -13.79 4.40
CA CYS A 34 11.16 -12.79 4.71
C CYS A 34 9.76 -13.44 4.74
N ASP A 35 8.89 -12.90 5.56
CA ASP A 35 7.51 -13.35 5.70
C ASP A 35 6.60 -12.66 4.67
N ILE A 36 6.92 -11.40 4.33
CA ILE A 36 6.17 -10.56 3.39
C ILE A 36 7.14 -9.84 2.46
N VAL A 37 6.79 -9.72 1.18
CA VAL A 37 7.39 -8.79 0.24
C VAL A 37 6.32 -7.81 -0.26
N VAL A 38 6.67 -6.52 -0.33
CA VAL A 38 5.74 -5.46 -0.71
C VAL A 38 6.33 -4.54 -1.78
N PHE A 39 5.51 -4.22 -2.78
CA PHE A 39 5.83 -3.43 -3.96
C PHE A 39 4.99 -2.14 -4.01
N PRO A 40 5.41 -1.13 -4.79
CA PRO A 40 4.68 0.14 -4.93
C PRO A 40 3.31 0.01 -5.61
N GLU A 41 2.53 1.09 -5.57
CA GLU A 41 1.34 1.28 -6.38
C GLU A 41 1.66 1.12 -7.87
N LEU A 42 0.78 0.40 -8.61
CA LEU A 42 0.92 0.13 -10.04
C LEU A 42 2.30 -0.45 -10.44
N SER A 43 2.95 -1.17 -9.54
CA SER A 43 4.28 -1.76 -9.74
C SER A 43 4.36 -2.68 -10.96
N LEU A 44 3.24 -3.33 -11.34
CA LEU A 44 3.19 -4.21 -12.50
C LEU A 44 3.08 -3.45 -13.83
N ASN A 45 2.47 -2.28 -13.85
CA ASN A 45 2.09 -1.59 -15.09
C ASN A 45 2.88 -0.30 -15.33
N GLY A 46 3.39 0.36 -14.28
CA GLY A 46 3.81 1.76 -14.31
C GLY A 46 2.66 2.70 -13.96
N THR A 47 2.94 4.00 -13.81
CA THR A 47 2.02 4.97 -13.22
C THR A 47 1.26 5.80 -14.25
N LEU A 48 1.98 6.41 -15.20
CA LEU A 48 1.41 7.37 -16.17
C LEU A 48 0.91 6.65 -17.44
N LEU A 49 0.01 5.70 -17.25
CA LEU A 49 -0.42 4.78 -18.31
C LEU A 49 -1.33 5.40 -19.35
N GLU A 50 -2.18 6.35 -18.97
CA GLU A 50 -3.23 6.89 -19.83
C GLU A 50 -3.98 5.78 -20.59
N ASP A 51 -4.00 5.81 -21.92
CA ASP A 51 -4.68 4.79 -22.75
C ASP A 51 -3.99 3.41 -22.73
N LEU A 52 -2.72 3.32 -22.30
CA LEU A 52 -2.03 2.02 -22.11
C LEU A 52 -2.71 1.13 -21.06
N ILE A 53 -3.59 1.68 -20.24
CA ILE A 53 -4.40 0.92 -19.29
C ILE A 53 -5.15 -0.21 -19.98
N TYR A 54 -5.71 0.04 -21.16
CA TYR A 54 -6.51 -0.93 -21.91
C TYR A 54 -5.71 -2.13 -22.41
N GLU A 55 -4.41 -1.94 -22.65
CA GLU A 55 -3.51 -2.98 -23.16
C GLU A 55 -2.78 -3.73 -22.04
N THR A 56 -2.59 -3.07 -20.89
CA THR A 56 -1.71 -3.57 -19.82
C THR A 56 -2.46 -4.13 -18.61
N ALA A 57 -3.78 -3.93 -18.54
CA ALA A 57 -4.60 -4.43 -17.44
C ALA A 57 -4.59 -5.95 -17.35
N VAL A 58 -4.55 -6.45 -16.12
CA VAL A 58 -4.60 -7.89 -15.87
C VAL A 58 -6.02 -8.34 -15.53
N LEU A 59 -6.47 -9.43 -16.19
CA LEU A 59 -7.71 -10.13 -15.86
C LEU A 59 -7.54 -11.06 -14.65
N LYS A 60 -6.32 -11.60 -14.50
CA LYS A 60 -5.95 -12.53 -13.42
C LYS A 60 -4.55 -12.25 -12.94
N VAL A 61 -4.31 -12.53 -11.68
CA VAL A 61 -2.97 -12.49 -11.10
C VAL A 61 -2.02 -13.45 -11.85
N PRO A 62 -0.79 -13.02 -12.19
CA PRO A 62 0.20 -13.89 -12.84
C PRO A 62 0.46 -15.17 -12.05
N LYS A 63 0.39 -16.33 -12.72
CA LYS A 63 0.51 -17.66 -12.10
C LYS A 63 1.80 -17.81 -11.30
N LYS A 64 2.92 -17.29 -11.82
CA LYS A 64 4.23 -17.38 -11.15
C LYS A 64 4.22 -16.69 -9.78
N LEU A 65 3.52 -15.55 -9.61
CA LEU A 65 3.39 -14.88 -8.32
C LEU A 65 2.54 -15.70 -7.34
N LEU A 66 1.49 -16.36 -7.81
CA LEU A 66 0.72 -17.30 -6.98
C LEU A 66 1.58 -18.50 -6.53
N GLU A 67 2.46 -19.03 -7.40
CA GLU A 67 3.38 -20.10 -7.03
C GLU A 67 4.35 -19.65 -5.93
N LEU A 68 4.99 -18.48 -6.09
CA LEU A 68 5.92 -17.92 -5.10
C LEU A 68 5.22 -17.58 -3.79
N SER A 69 3.96 -17.18 -3.84
CA SER A 69 3.19 -16.83 -2.63
C SER A 69 2.92 -18.01 -1.69
N ARG A 70 3.31 -19.24 -2.07
CA ARG A 70 3.31 -20.38 -1.16
C ARG A 70 4.42 -20.33 -0.10
N GLU A 71 5.48 -19.57 -0.40
CA GLU A 71 6.63 -19.43 0.49
C GLU A 71 6.66 -18.09 1.22
N ILE A 72 6.15 -17.02 0.58
CA ILE A 72 6.17 -15.66 1.09
C ILE A 72 4.86 -14.94 0.76
N THR A 73 4.31 -14.11 1.65
CA THR A 73 3.18 -13.25 1.31
C THR A 73 3.64 -12.15 0.35
N VAL A 74 2.93 -11.97 -0.79
CA VAL A 74 3.29 -11.00 -1.84
C VAL A 74 2.21 -9.93 -1.93
N ILE A 75 2.61 -8.64 -1.78
CA ILE A 75 1.70 -7.49 -1.91
C ILE A 75 2.20 -6.60 -3.04
N PHE A 76 1.41 -6.41 -4.09
CA PHE A 76 1.80 -5.61 -5.26
C PHE A 76 0.63 -4.84 -5.87
N GLY A 77 0.94 -3.72 -6.55
CA GLY A 77 -0.03 -2.88 -7.26
C GLY A 77 -0.12 -3.22 -8.75
N ALA A 78 -1.33 -3.22 -9.30
CA ALA A 78 -1.56 -3.44 -10.73
C ALA A 78 -2.87 -2.80 -11.22
N VAL A 79 -2.98 -2.60 -12.54
CA VAL A 79 -4.26 -2.33 -13.19
C VAL A 79 -5.03 -3.64 -13.32
N LYS A 80 -6.22 -3.70 -12.72
CA LYS A 80 -7.12 -4.84 -12.86
C LYS A 80 -8.27 -4.53 -13.80
N GLU A 81 -8.53 -5.42 -14.74
CA GLU A 81 -9.76 -5.42 -15.53
C GLU A 81 -10.80 -6.36 -14.89
N GLU A 82 -12.01 -5.87 -14.72
CA GLU A 82 -13.15 -6.67 -14.27
C GLU A 82 -14.44 -6.13 -14.88
N LYS A 83 -15.15 -6.97 -15.65
CA LYS A 83 -16.43 -6.63 -16.30
C LYS A 83 -16.37 -5.33 -17.13
N ASN A 84 -15.33 -5.20 -17.95
CA ASN A 84 -15.04 -4.03 -18.80
C ASN A 84 -14.85 -2.73 -17.98
N LYS A 85 -14.39 -2.84 -16.74
CA LYS A 85 -13.99 -1.73 -15.88
C LYS A 85 -12.56 -1.93 -15.45
N TYR A 86 -11.82 -0.82 -15.32
CA TYR A 86 -10.42 -0.81 -14.94
C TYR A 86 -10.28 -0.23 -13.54
N TYR A 87 -9.46 -0.87 -12.72
CA TYR A 87 -9.23 -0.49 -11.33
C TYR A 87 -7.74 -0.36 -11.05
N ASN A 88 -7.35 0.70 -10.39
CA ASN A 88 -6.08 0.73 -9.67
C ASN A 88 -6.23 -0.18 -8.44
N CYS A 89 -5.49 -1.27 -8.42
CA CYS A 89 -5.73 -2.37 -7.48
C CYS A 89 -4.43 -2.86 -6.84
N ALA A 90 -4.48 -3.15 -5.55
CA ALA A 90 -3.45 -3.91 -4.86
C ALA A 90 -3.94 -5.33 -4.59
N PHE A 91 -3.04 -6.30 -4.80
CA PHE A 91 -3.28 -7.71 -4.51
C PHE A 91 -2.43 -8.14 -3.33
N CYS A 92 -3.01 -8.97 -2.46
CA CYS A 92 -2.31 -9.70 -1.42
C CYS A 92 -2.42 -11.20 -1.69
N LEU A 93 -1.27 -11.84 -1.90
CA LEU A 93 -1.17 -13.25 -2.25
C LEU A 93 -0.53 -14.03 -1.10
N GLU A 94 -1.11 -15.18 -0.76
CA GLU A 94 -0.59 -16.08 0.26
C GLU A 94 -1.02 -17.50 -0.04
N ASP A 95 -0.15 -18.48 0.25
CA ASP A 95 -0.41 -19.91 0.10
C ASP A 95 -0.97 -20.31 -1.29
N GLY A 96 -0.51 -19.63 -2.35
CA GLY A 96 -0.94 -19.87 -3.73
C GLY A 96 -2.28 -19.24 -4.10
N ASN A 97 -2.85 -18.39 -3.26
CA ASN A 97 -4.16 -17.78 -3.44
C ASN A 97 -4.12 -16.26 -3.33
N VAL A 98 -5.13 -15.60 -3.91
CA VAL A 98 -5.42 -14.19 -3.64
C VAL A 98 -6.23 -14.13 -2.35
N ILE A 99 -5.61 -13.72 -1.24
CA ILE A 99 -6.29 -13.58 0.06
C ILE A 99 -6.90 -12.19 0.24
N GLY A 100 -6.43 -11.22 -0.54
CA GLY A 100 -6.89 -9.84 -0.48
C GLY A 100 -6.78 -9.11 -1.81
N GLU A 101 -7.74 -8.21 -2.04
CA GLU A 101 -7.79 -7.30 -3.17
C GLU A 101 -8.37 -5.96 -2.70
N HIS A 102 -7.58 -4.90 -2.83
CA HIS A 102 -8.01 -3.54 -2.56
C HIS A 102 -8.05 -2.74 -3.86
N LYS A 103 -9.23 -2.28 -4.26
CA LYS A 103 -9.44 -1.36 -5.39
C LYS A 103 -9.50 0.06 -4.85
N LYS A 104 -8.68 0.95 -5.38
CA LYS A 104 -8.59 2.35 -4.94
C LYS A 104 -9.97 3.01 -4.91
N VAL A 105 -10.38 3.50 -3.75
CA VAL A 105 -11.69 4.14 -3.52
C VAL A 105 -11.61 5.64 -3.80
N PHE A 106 -10.51 6.28 -3.38
CA PHE A 106 -10.28 7.71 -3.55
C PHE A 106 -9.27 7.95 -4.68
N LEU A 107 -9.81 8.16 -5.91
CA LEU A 107 -9.00 8.38 -7.10
C LEU A 107 -8.34 9.74 -7.06
N SER A 108 -7.06 9.80 -7.42
CA SER A 108 -6.24 11.00 -7.46
C SER A 108 -6.68 11.99 -8.56
N LYS A 109 -6.37 13.28 -8.34
CA LYS A 109 -6.47 14.34 -9.33
C LYS A 109 -5.09 14.88 -9.74
N SER A 110 -4.01 14.32 -9.17
CA SER A 110 -2.62 14.73 -9.38
C SER A 110 -1.92 13.96 -10.51
N ASN A 111 -0.68 14.36 -10.83
CA ASN A 111 0.20 13.67 -11.78
C ASN A 111 -0.33 13.57 -13.22
N GLY A 112 -0.67 14.72 -13.83
CA GLY A 112 -0.94 14.80 -15.27
C GLY A 112 -2.37 14.47 -15.70
N GLY A 113 -3.28 14.17 -14.77
CA GLY A 113 -4.68 13.92 -15.10
C GLY A 113 -5.48 13.37 -13.94
N SER A 114 -6.80 13.33 -14.12
CA SER A 114 -7.67 12.69 -13.12
C SER A 114 -7.69 11.17 -13.36
N GLU A 115 -7.29 10.38 -12.36
CA GLU A 115 -7.45 8.91 -12.40
C GLU A 115 -8.89 8.49 -12.74
N ALA A 116 -9.89 9.33 -12.39
CA ALA A 116 -11.29 9.06 -12.68
C ALA A 116 -11.64 9.04 -14.18
N ARG A 117 -10.73 9.51 -15.05
CA ARG A 117 -10.89 9.35 -16.50
C ARG A 117 -10.73 7.91 -16.94
N TYR A 118 -9.87 7.16 -16.26
CA TYR A 118 -9.45 5.82 -16.67
C TYR A 118 -9.91 4.74 -15.71
N PHE A 119 -9.90 5.03 -14.40
CA PHE A 119 -10.20 4.06 -13.37
C PHE A 119 -11.62 4.18 -12.80
N THR A 120 -12.19 3.05 -12.49
CA THR A 120 -13.41 2.94 -11.69
C THR A 120 -13.05 2.89 -10.21
N ARG A 121 -13.80 3.59 -9.36
CA ARG A 121 -13.63 3.59 -7.91
C ARG A 121 -13.92 2.23 -7.29
N GLY A 122 -13.10 1.82 -6.33
CA GLY A 122 -13.42 0.76 -5.39
C GLY A 122 -14.63 1.12 -4.52
N LYS A 123 -15.17 0.13 -3.82
CA LYS A 123 -16.37 0.31 -2.99
C LYS A 123 -16.18 -0.12 -1.54
N ASN A 124 -15.03 -0.70 -1.21
CA ASN A 124 -14.77 -1.28 0.10
C ASN A 124 -13.41 -0.85 0.62
N ILE A 125 -13.37 -0.54 1.90
CA ILE A 125 -12.16 -0.37 2.69
C ILE A 125 -12.24 -1.46 3.76
N LYS A 126 -11.34 -2.46 3.71
CA LYS A 126 -11.36 -3.61 4.62
C LYS A 126 -9.99 -4.20 4.80
N THR A 127 -9.80 -4.92 5.88
CA THR A 127 -8.60 -5.69 6.17
C THR A 127 -8.61 -7.08 5.53
N PHE A 128 -7.44 -7.72 5.53
CA PHE A 128 -7.23 -9.08 5.05
C PHE A 128 -6.56 -9.90 6.16
N LYS A 129 -7.11 -11.09 6.43
CA LYS A 129 -6.50 -12.04 7.35
C LYS A 129 -5.39 -12.79 6.64
N SER A 130 -4.18 -12.71 7.18
CA SER A 130 -2.97 -13.38 6.73
C SER A 130 -2.40 -14.22 7.87
N LYS A 131 -1.56 -15.21 7.56
CA LYS A 131 -0.73 -15.91 8.57
C LYS A 131 0.21 -14.95 9.31
N ASN A 132 0.48 -13.79 8.70
CA ASN A 132 1.36 -12.75 9.21
C ASN A 132 0.63 -11.64 10.00
N GLY A 133 -0.65 -11.82 10.31
CA GLY A 133 -1.48 -10.86 11.04
C GLY A 133 -2.64 -10.30 10.21
N ILE A 134 -3.28 -9.27 10.72
CA ILE A 134 -4.39 -8.57 10.04
C ILE A 134 -3.79 -7.39 9.26
N LEU A 135 -3.92 -7.43 7.93
CA LEU A 135 -3.27 -6.49 7.03
C LEU A 135 -4.29 -5.50 6.43
N GLY A 136 -3.95 -4.21 6.50
CA GLY A 136 -4.63 -3.16 5.74
C GLY A 136 -3.79 -2.77 4.51
N ILE A 137 -4.45 -2.32 3.45
CA ILE A 137 -3.77 -1.79 2.25
C ILE A 137 -4.44 -0.49 1.84
N THR A 138 -3.62 0.52 1.50
CA THR A 138 -4.05 1.77 0.87
C THR A 138 -3.29 2.02 -0.41
N LEU A 139 -3.86 2.77 -1.34
CA LEU A 139 -3.26 3.13 -2.63
C LEU A 139 -3.17 4.65 -2.77
N GLY A 140 -1.96 5.13 -3.06
CA GLY A 140 -1.68 6.55 -3.26
C GLY A 140 -2.17 7.41 -2.10
N GLU A 141 -2.91 8.47 -2.42
CA GLU A 141 -3.39 9.46 -1.45
C GLU A 141 -4.43 8.94 -0.43
N GLU A 142 -4.88 7.69 -0.54
CA GLU A 142 -5.78 7.11 0.45
C GLU A 142 -5.17 7.12 1.86
N CYS A 143 -3.84 6.92 1.96
CA CYS A 143 -3.16 6.95 3.26
C CYS A 143 -3.11 8.35 3.90
N LEU A 144 -3.35 9.41 3.13
CA LEU A 144 -3.47 10.78 3.64
C LEU A 144 -4.85 11.06 4.24
N ASN A 145 -5.83 10.17 4.00
CA ASN A 145 -7.17 10.31 4.54
C ASN A 145 -7.25 9.61 5.92
N PRO A 146 -7.38 10.36 7.03
CA PRO A 146 -7.43 9.79 8.36
C PRO A 146 -8.63 8.85 8.59
N LEU A 147 -9.73 9.03 7.85
CA LEU A 147 -10.89 8.14 7.92
C LEU A 147 -10.60 6.76 7.32
N VAL A 148 -9.79 6.68 6.26
CA VAL A 148 -9.37 5.39 5.67
C VAL A 148 -8.52 4.61 6.67
N ASN A 149 -7.51 5.26 7.25
CA ASN A 149 -6.67 4.66 8.27
C ASN A 149 -7.49 4.27 9.52
N GLY A 150 -8.43 5.13 9.94
CA GLY A 150 -9.33 4.87 11.06
C GLY A 150 -10.23 3.64 10.84
N VAL A 151 -10.81 3.50 9.63
CA VAL A 151 -11.64 2.33 9.27
C VAL A 151 -10.80 1.06 9.26
N LEU A 152 -9.62 1.05 8.62
CA LEU A 152 -8.73 -0.11 8.61
C LEU A 152 -8.32 -0.53 10.03
N SER A 153 -8.00 0.45 10.88
CA SER A 153 -7.61 0.18 12.26
C SER A 153 -8.77 -0.35 13.09
N ALA A 154 -9.97 0.21 12.93
CA ALA A 154 -11.20 -0.29 13.57
C ALA A 154 -11.57 -1.70 13.09
N ASP A 155 -11.24 -2.05 11.83
CA ASP A 155 -11.38 -3.41 11.27
C ASP A 155 -10.23 -4.34 11.71
N GLY A 156 -9.34 -3.88 12.59
CA GLY A 156 -8.31 -4.65 13.26
C GLY A 156 -6.95 -4.68 12.58
N ALA A 157 -6.65 -3.78 11.64
CA ALA A 157 -5.34 -3.74 10.97
C ALA A 157 -4.19 -3.63 11.97
N GLU A 158 -3.30 -4.62 11.97
CA GLU A 158 -2.05 -4.62 12.72
C GLU A 158 -0.92 -3.94 11.94
N ILE A 159 -0.94 -4.10 10.61
CA ILE A 159 -0.01 -3.45 9.68
C ILE A 159 -0.81 -2.86 8.53
N ILE A 160 -0.55 -1.59 8.21
CA ILE A 160 -1.11 -0.92 7.03
C ILE A 160 0.02 -0.74 6.01
N PHE A 161 -0.14 -1.33 4.83
CA PHE A 161 0.74 -1.16 3.68
C PHE A 161 0.22 -0.02 2.80
N ASN A 162 0.96 1.07 2.74
CA ASN A 162 0.68 2.21 1.88
C ASN A 162 1.50 2.06 0.59
N LEU A 163 0.87 1.61 -0.48
CA LEU A 163 1.52 1.53 -1.79
C LEU A 163 1.32 2.87 -2.49
N ILE A 164 2.40 3.57 -2.76
CA ILE A 164 2.34 4.93 -3.32
C ILE A 164 3.20 5.10 -4.57
N ASN A 165 2.98 6.21 -5.28
CA ASN A 165 3.73 6.66 -6.44
C ASN A 165 3.97 8.19 -6.37
N GLU A 166 4.50 8.65 -5.21
CA GLU A 166 4.78 10.06 -4.96
C GLU A 166 5.86 10.59 -5.90
N SER A 167 5.55 11.70 -6.58
CA SER A 167 6.53 12.39 -7.43
C SER A 167 7.56 13.18 -6.59
N ALA A 168 8.73 13.45 -7.19
CA ALA A 168 9.80 14.20 -6.53
C ALA A 168 9.41 15.66 -6.22
N VAL A 169 8.48 16.23 -6.99
CA VAL A 169 8.01 17.62 -6.79
C VAL A 169 7.22 17.75 -5.49
N SER A 170 6.49 16.70 -5.10
CA SER A 170 5.73 16.67 -3.85
C SER A 170 6.53 16.15 -2.65
N SER A 171 7.76 15.65 -2.89
CA SER A 171 8.60 15.03 -1.86
C SER A 171 9.57 16.00 -1.21
N GLU A 172 9.09 17.07 -0.58
CA GLU A 172 9.89 17.96 0.27
C GLU A 172 10.45 17.25 1.50
N GLU A 173 11.26 17.94 2.34
CA GLU A 173 11.92 17.33 3.51
C GLU A 173 10.94 16.62 4.47
N ASN A 174 9.69 17.08 4.53
CA ASN A 174 8.61 16.44 5.30
C ASN A 174 7.48 16.01 4.35
N SER A 175 7.64 14.84 3.72
CA SER A 175 6.59 14.25 2.89
C SER A 175 5.26 14.17 3.65
N LEU A 176 4.15 14.56 2.99
CA LEU A 176 2.80 14.41 3.56
C LEU A 176 2.52 12.96 3.93
N TYR A 177 3.01 12.01 3.13
CA TYR A 177 2.88 10.58 3.37
C TYR A 177 3.60 10.13 4.65
N GLU A 178 4.79 10.68 4.91
CA GLU A 178 5.54 10.42 6.13
C GLU A 178 4.80 10.95 7.36
N THR A 179 4.35 12.20 7.31
CA THR A 179 3.57 12.83 8.38
C THR A 179 2.28 12.08 8.66
N ALA A 180 1.52 11.71 7.62
CA ALA A 180 0.26 10.97 7.76
C ALA A 180 0.48 9.56 8.33
N SER A 181 1.54 8.87 7.89
CA SER A 181 1.88 7.52 8.40
C SER A 181 2.32 7.57 9.86
N ILE A 182 3.12 8.56 10.26
CA ILE A 182 3.55 8.76 11.65
C ILE A 182 2.31 9.02 12.53
N ALA A 183 1.47 9.97 12.15
CA ALA A 183 0.25 10.30 12.89
C ALA A 183 -0.71 9.10 12.96
N GLY A 184 -0.95 8.44 11.81
CA GLY A 184 -1.82 7.27 11.72
C GLY A 184 -1.37 6.13 12.62
N SER A 185 -0.08 5.77 12.59
CA SER A 185 0.50 4.72 13.43
C SER A 185 0.44 5.09 14.91
N LEU A 186 0.75 6.35 15.25
CA LEU A 186 0.71 6.82 16.63
C LEU A 186 -0.70 6.76 17.24
N TYR A 187 -1.72 7.23 16.49
CA TYR A 187 -3.11 7.26 16.99
C TYR A 187 -3.75 5.88 17.01
N ASN A 188 -3.51 5.09 15.97
CA ASN A 188 -4.16 3.79 15.79
C ASN A 188 -3.37 2.61 16.35
N LYS A 189 -2.15 2.84 16.86
CA LYS A 189 -1.28 1.81 17.46
C LYS A 189 -1.00 0.62 16.52
N ASN A 190 -0.81 0.88 15.24
CA ASN A 190 -0.45 -0.11 14.23
C ASN A 190 0.88 0.21 13.59
N PHE A 191 1.44 -0.73 12.83
CA PHE A 191 2.58 -0.46 11.95
C PHE A 191 2.08 0.14 10.63
N ALA A 192 2.85 1.06 10.06
CA ALA A 192 2.68 1.51 8.68
C ALA A 192 3.95 1.22 7.88
N VAL A 193 3.79 0.63 6.70
CA VAL A 193 4.87 0.37 5.75
C VAL A 193 4.52 1.07 4.45
N THR A 194 5.20 2.17 4.16
CA THR A 194 4.95 2.99 2.96
C THR A 194 6.00 2.68 1.90
N VAL A 195 5.53 2.22 0.75
CA VAL A 195 6.39 1.77 -0.35
C VAL A 195 6.17 2.65 -1.56
N ASN A 196 7.20 3.41 -1.92
CA ASN A 196 7.22 4.30 -3.07
C ASN A 196 8.12 3.72 -4.18
N ARG A 197 7.79 4.07 -5.42
CA ARG A 197 8.61 3.76 -6.59
C ARG A 197 9.70 4.82 -6.81
N VAL A 198 10.70 4.47 -7.62
CA VAL A 198 11.69 5.42 -8.17
C VAL A 198 11.63 5.47 -9.69
N GLY A 199 12.40 6.38 -10.28
CA GLY A 199 12.61 6.50 -11.72
C GLY A 199 11.78 7.62 -12.35
N THR A 200 11.78 7.65 -13.68
CA THR A 200 11.11 8.71 -14.46
C THR A 200 10.16 8.08 -15.46
N GLU A 201 8.96 8.63 -15.56
CA GLU A 201 7.96 8.33 -16.60
C GLU A 201 7.42 9.64 -17.14
N ASP A 202 7.40 9.82 -18.46
CA ASP A 202 6.85 10.98 -19.18
C ASP A 202 7.22 12.34 -18.55
N GLY A 203 8.49 12.47 -18.18
CA GLY A 203 9.03 13.69 -17.57
C GLY A 203 8.74 13.85 -16.07
N VAL A 204 7.93 13.00 -15.47
CA VAL A 204 7.68 12.99 -14.02
C VAL A 204 8.74 12.12 -13.34
N VAL A 205 9.41 12.68 -12.33
CA VAL A 205 10.41 11.97 -11.52
C VAL A 205 9.74 11.47 -10.24
N PHE A 206 9.93 10.18 -9.92
CA PHE A 206 9.47 9.55 -8.68
C PHE A 206 10.64 9.37 -7.74
N ALA A 207 10.48 9.85 -6.50
CA ALA A 207 11.60 10.01 -5.59
C ALA A 207 11.98 8.75 -4.81
N GLY A 208 11.10 7.77 -4.66
CA GLY A 208 11.32 6.71 -3.67
C GLY A 208 11.18 7.26 -2.24
N GLY A 209 12.14 6.93 -1.37
CA GLY A 209 12.05 7.31 0.03
C GLY A 209 11.03 6.47 0.80
N SER A 210 10.88 5.19 0.43
CA SER A 210 10.05 4.23 1.17
C SER A 210 10.48 4.16 2.63
N PHE A 211 9.52 3.95 3.54
CA PHE A 211 9.79 3.96 4.98
C PHE A 211 8.81 3.08 5.75
N ALA A 212 9.16 2.80 7.00
CA ALA A 212 8.28 2.09 7.92
C ALA A 212 8.19 2.81 9.27
N VAL A 213 7.01 2.77 9.89
CA VAL A 213 6.68 3.42 11.16
C VAL A 213 6.16 2.39 12.15
N SER A 214 6.65 2.47 13.39
CA SER A 214 6.22 1.64 14.52
C SER A 214 4.91 2.15 15.14
N PRO A 215 4.21 1.36 15.98
CA PRO A 215 3.01 1.78 16.73
C PRO A 215 3.24 2.95 17.69
N TYR A 216 4.49 3.36 17.88
CA TYR A 216 4.88 4.53 18.68
C TYR A 216 5.05 5.81 17.85
N GLY A 217 4.72 5.79 16.54
CA GLY A 217 4.95 6.90 15.62
C GLY A 217 6.43 7.13 15.31
N LYS A 218 7.30 6.14 15.49
CA LYS A 218 8.74 6.25 15.20
C LYS A 218 9.07 5.59 13.87
N ILE A 219 9.83 6.28 13.02
CA ILE A 219 10.40 5.69 11.82
C ILE A 219 11.40 4.62 12.24
N ILE A 220 11.22 3.39 11.75
CA ILE A 220 12.09 2.24 12.01
C ILE A 220 12.99 1.91 10.83
N GLU A 221 12.63 2.40 9.64
CA GLU A 221 13.42 2.29 8.40
C GLU A 221 13.06 3.46 7.48
N LYS A 222 14.04 3.97 6.76
CA LYS A 222 13.86 4.95 5.67
C LYS A 222 14.87 4.70 4.58
N ILE A 223 14.38 4.37 3.38
CA ILE A 223 15.21 4.08 2.22
C ILE A 223 15.61 5.40 1.55
N GLU A 224 16.85 5.49 1.08
CA GLU A 224 17.35 6.64 0.33
C GLU A 224 16.53 6.91 -0.93
N LYS A 225 16.34 8.21 -1.21
CA LYS A 225 15.63 8.66 -2.42
C LYS A 225 16.43 8.36 -3.69
N PHE A 226 15.72 8.26 -4.81
CA PHE A 226 16.22 8.17 -6.20
C PHE A 226 16.97 6.89 -6.58
N ASN A 227 17.12 5.94 -5.68
CA ASN A 227 17.79 4.66 -5.95
C ASN A 227 16.84 3.50 -5.84
N GLU A 228 16.94 2.52 -6.76
CA GLU A 228 16.31 1.21 -6.54
C GLU A 228 16.99 0.54 -5.36
N LYS A 229 16.19 0.01 -4.43
CA LYS A 229 16.73 -0.66 -3.25
C LYS A 229 15.74 -1.65 -2.67
N LEU A 230 16.27 -2.78 -2.23
CA LEU A 230 15.58 -3.72 -1.33
C LEU A 230 16.01 -3.42 0.10
N SER A 231 15.06 -3.32 1.02
CA SER A 231 15.34 -3.16 2.44
C SER A 231 14.49 -4.12 3.26
N ILE A 232 15.10 -4.73 4.28
CA ILE A 232 14.44 -5.68 5.16
C ILE A 232 14.21 -5.02 6.52
N ILE A 233 12.96 -5.01 6.94
CA ILE A 233 12.57 -4.55 8.28
C ILE A 233 12.13 -5.71 9.15
N ASN A 234 12.32 -5.55 10.47
CA ASN A 234 11.81 -6.48 11.47
C ASN A 234 10.63 -5.83 12.21
N VAL A 235 9.49 -6.51 12.21
CA VAL A 235 8.26 -6.08 12.87
C VAL A 235 7.91 -7.07 13.97
N GLU A 236 7.61 -6.58 15.16
CA GLU A 236 7.17 -7.39 16.28
C GLU A 236 5.74 -7.00 16.69
N LEU A 237 4.73 -7.78 16.29
CA LEU A 237 3.31 -7.48 16.56
C LEU A 237 3.00 -7.30 18.06
N LYS A 238 3.83 -7.86 18.96
CA LYS A 238 3.72 -7.60 20.40
C LYS A 238 3.88 -6.13 20.78
N ASP A 239 4.55 -5.33 19.95
CA ASP A 239 4.74 -3.90 20.22
C ASP A 239 3.44 -3.11 20.06
N ILE A 240 2.47 -3.62 19.30
CA ILE A 240 1.11 -3.07 19.23
C ILE A 240 0.47 -3.11 20.63
N LYS A 241 0.48 -4.29 21.27
CA LYS A 241 -0.06 -4.45 22.64
C LYS A 241 0.64 -3.55 23.63
N LYS A 242 1.97 -3.45 23.57
CA LYS A 242 2.74 -2.56 24.43
C LYS A 242 2.37 -1.08 24.19
N ALA A 243 2.19 -0.66 22.94
CA ALA A 243 1.81 0.71 22.61
C ALA A 243 0.43 1.06 23.20
N TYR A 244 -0.53 0.12 23.20
CA TYR A 244 -1.80 0.30 23.91
C TYR A 244 -1.63 0.43 25.44
N CYS A 245 -0.80 -0.41 26.05
CA CYS A 245 -0.57 -0.38 27.50
C CYS A 245 0.12 0.92 27.99
N ILE A 246 0.95 1.55 27.14
CA ILE A 246 1.67 2.78 27.49
C ILE A 246 0.82 4.02 27.20
N SER A 247 -0.19 3.89 26.37
CA SER A 247 -1.08 4.99 26.00
C SER A 247 -1.93 5.37 27.22
N GLU A 248 -1.76 6.60 27.73
CA GLU A 248 -2.68 7.20 28.70
C GLU A 248 -4.05 7.56 28.08
N TYR A 249 -4.19 7.38 26.77
CA TYR A 249 -5.40 7.67 26.00
C TYR A 249 -6.25 6.40 25.93
N ASP A 250 -7.44 6.47 26.50
CA ASP A 250 -8.45 5.42 26.31
C ASP A 250 -9.00 5.55 24.88
N ASN A 251 -8.49 4.66 24.01
CA ASN A 251 -8.95 4.54 22.62
C ASN A 251 -10.17 3.62 22.53
N GLU A 252 -11.09 3.66 23.47
CA GLU A 252 -12.41 3.09 23.23
C GLU A 252 -13.07 3.88 22.09
N ASN A 253 -12.77 3.44 20.87
CA ASN A 253 -13.46 3.90 19.69
C ASN A 253 -14.93 3.53 19.84
N ASN A 254 -15.73 4.44 20.38
CA ASN A 254 -17.18 4.24 20.43
C ASN A 254 -17.71 4.44 19.00
N LEU A 255 -17.57 3.36 18.20
CA LEU A 255 -17.94 3.35 16.79
C LEU A 255 -19.43 3.67 16.58
N GLU A 256 -20.29 3.38 17.56
CA GLU A 256 -21.71 3.73 17.50
C GLU A 256 -21.92 5.24 17.53
N ILE A 257 -21.20 5.96 18.42
CA ILE A 257 -21.29 7.43 18.47
C ILE A 257 -20.75 8.03 17.19
N ILE A 258 -19.58 7.57 16.71
CA ILE A 258 -18.98 8.05 15.47
C ILE A 258 -19.92 7.83 14.29
N LYS A 259 -20.48 6.62 14.16
CA LYS A 259 -21.46 6.30 13.11
C LYS A 259 -22.65 7.27 13.15
N LYS A 260 -23.28 7.44 14.31
CA LYS A 260 -24.43 8.33 14.49
C LYS A 260 -24.12 9.76 14.07
N GLU A 261 -22.93 10.29 14.46
CA GLU A 261 -22.55 11.66 14.11
C GLU A 261 -22.21 11.81 12.61
N LEU A 262 -21.63 10.79 11.99
CA LEU A 262 -21.40 10.77 10.55
C LEU A 262 -22.73 10.76 9.78
N GLU A 263 -23.70 9.93 10.18
CA GLU A 263 -25.04 9.89 9.59
C GLU A 263 -25.70 11.27 9.70
N ARG A 264 -25.68 11.91 10.87
CA ARG A 264 -26.21 13.26 11.09
C ARG A 264 -25.53 14.33 10.18
N VAL A 265 -24.23 14.19 9.92
CA VAL A 265 -23.52 15.13 9.03
C VAL A 265 -23.90 14.89 7.57
N MET A 266 -24.06 13.61 7.16
CA MET A 266 -24.46 13.25 5.80
C MET A 266 -25.89 13.69 5.44
N GLU A 267 -26.81 13.74 6.41
CA GLU A 267 -28.19 14.23 6.23
C GLU A 267 -28.26 15.77 6.02
N LYS A 268 -27.18 16.51 6.33
CA LYS A 268 -27.11 17.95 6.17
C LYS A 268 -26.55 18.42 4.82
N ASN A 269 -25.93 17.51 4.07
CA ASN A 269 -25.32 17.74 2.76
C ASN A 269 -26.12 17.05 1.66
#